data_fd62da92a4510dafb2348c64784e2591
#
_entry.id   fd62da92a4510dafb2348c64784e2591
#
_cell.length_a   1.000
_cell.length_b   1.000
_cell.length_c   1.000
_cell.angle_alpha   90.00
_cell.angle_beta   90.00
_cell.angle_gamma   90.00
#
_symmetry.space_group_name_H-M   'P 1'
#
loop_
_entity.id
_entity.type
_entity.pdbx_description
1 polymer ?
#
loop_
_entity_poly.entity_id
_entity_poly.type
_entity_poly.pdbx_seq_one_letter_code
_entity_poly.pdbx_strand_id
1 'polypeptide(L)'
;MEKFAPVKRSEDGQPVRYLIVDDSVFARKNLARMVETFGGQVIGEAGDGVTAISEYDRLTPDIVLMDITMPQMEGIEAAEKIVRDHPSARIVMVSSVGYQENIVAALQRGARHFVQKPVKAEVLYEVIKYVMRDDSVTALGAGAGA
;
A
#
# COMPACT_ATOMS: atom_id res chain seq x y z
N MET A 1 14.06 2.83 21.63
CA MET A 1 14.02 1.40 21.52
C MET A 1 13.11 0.98 20.38
N GLU A 2 13.61 0.08 19.57
CA GLU A 2 12.82 -0.35 18.45
C GLU A 2 11.81 -1.38 18.85
N LYS A 3 10.58 -1.10 18.54
CA LYS A 3 9.48 -1.99 18.84
C LYS A 3 9.29 -3.02 17.74
N PHE A 4 9.70 -2.69 16.53
CA PHE A 4 9.48 -3.52 15.37
C PHE A 4 10.80 -3.87 14.71
N ALA A 5 10.98 -5.14 14.39
CA ALA A 5 12.13 -5.54 13.58
C ALA A 5 11.94 -5.00 12.16
N PRO A 6 12.99 -4.51 11.52
CA PRO A 6 12.85 -3.94 10.18
C PRO A 6 12.32 -4.94 9.16
N VAL A 7 11.41 -4.47 8.31
CA VAL A 7 10.94 -5.24 7.17
C VAL A 7 11.79 -4.83 5.98
N LYS A 8 12.39 -5.80 5.31
CA LYS A 8 13.31 -5.54 4.21
C LYS A 8 12.86 -6.24 2.95
N ARG A 9 13.36 -5.76 1.82
CA ARG A 9 13.12 -6.40 0.53
C ARG A 9 13.81 -7.75 0.52
N SER A 10 13.12 -8.75 0.00
CA SER A 10 13.68 -10.10 0.00
C SER A 10 14.80 -10.26 -1.02
N GLU A 11 14.75 -9.48 -2.12
CA GLU A 11 15.73 -9.69 -3.19
C GLU A 11 17.11 -9.12 -2.86
N ASP A 12 17.23 -8.07 -2.04
CA ASP A 12 18.53 -7.46 -1.79
C ASP A 12 18.75 -7.02 -0.35
N GLY A 13 17.77 -7.26 0.53
CA GLY A 13 17.91 -6.89 1.94
C GLY A 13 17.85 -5.40 2.21
N GLN A 14 17.51 -4.59 1.21
CA GLN A 14 17.40 -3.16 1.38
C GLN A 14 16.07 -2.78 2.03
N PRO A 15 15.96 -1.56 2.57
CA PRO A 15 14.68 -1.11 3.14
C PRO A 15 13.57 -1.14 2.10
N VAL A 16 12.36 -1.45 2.56
CA VAL A 16 11.17 -1.40 1.72
C VAL A 16 10.92 0.05 1.31
N ARG A 17 10.61 0.27 0.05
CA ARG A 17 10.40 1.59 -0.51
C ARG A 17 8.89 1.84 -0.67
N TYR A 18 8.40 2.93 -0.09
CA TYR A 18 6.97 3.21 -0.01
C TYR A 18 6.57 4.44 -0.81
N LEU A 19 5.42 4.34 -1.47
CA LEU A 19 4.68 5.48 -1.98
C LEU A 19 3.43 5.61 -1.10
N ILE A 20 3.21 6.80 -0.53
CA ILE A 20 2.07 7.05 0.35
C ILE A 20 1.10 7.99 -0.34
N VAL A 21 -0.15 7.56 -0.47
CA VAL A 21 -1.18 8.28 -1.20
C VAL A 21 -2.36 8.55 -0.30
N ASP A 22 -2.59 9.83 0.00
CA ASP A 22 -3.70 10.27 0.83
C ASP A 22 -3.82 11.77 0.60
N ASP A 23 -5.04 12.29 0.51
CA ASP A 23 -5.21 13.71 0.27
C ASP A 23 -4.93 14.56 1.51
N SER A 24 -4.80 13.94 2.67
CA SER A 24 -4.47 14.64 3.92
C SER A 24 -2.97 14.60 4.16
N VAL A 25 -2.35 15.78 4.22
CA VAL A 25 -0.93 15.87 4.54
C VAL A 25 -0.64 15.25 5.90
N PHE A 26 -1.53 15.47 6.87
CA PHE A 26 -1.36 14.91 8.21
C PHE A 26 -1.37 13.38 8.16
N ALA A 27 -2.30 12.80 7.41
CA ALA A 27 -2.38 11.35 7.29
C ALA A 27 -1.13 10.78 6.63
N ARG A 28 -0.63 11.46 5.58
CA ARG A 28 0.61 11.00 4.94
C ARG A 28 1.78 11.02 5.90
N LYS A 29 1.90 12.09 6.69
CA LYS A 29 2.99 12.18 7.66
C LYS A 29 2.90 11.10 8.73
N ASN A 30 1.69 10.79 9.16
CA ASN A 30 1.49 9.77 10.16
C ASN A 30 1.89 8.38 9.63
N LEU A 31 1.49 8.06 8.42
CA LEU A 31 1.87 6.79 7.80
C LEU A 31 3.38 6.73 7.55
N ALA A 32 3.96 7.85 7.09
CA ALA A 32 5.40 7.90 6.86
C ALA A 32 6.17 7.60 8.13
N ARG A 33 5.74 8.18 9.25
CA ARG A 33 6.39 7.96 10.52
C ARG A 33 6.31 6.49 10.93
N MET A 34 5.15 5.88 10.71
CA MET A 34 4.98 4.47 11.03
C MET A 34 5.92 3.59 10.22
N VAL A 35 5.93 3.75 8.89
CA VAL A 35 6.75 2.87 8.06
C VAL A 35 8.23 3.08 8.31
N GLU A 36 8.62 4.29 8.71
CA GLU A 36 10.02 4.54 9.08
C GLU A 36 10.41 3.77 10.34
N THR A 37 9.48 3.59 11.28
CA THR A 37 9.77 2.77 12.45
C THR A 37 9.90 1.30 12.08
N PHE A 38 9.40 0.90 10.93
CA PHE A 38 9.56 -0.47 10.42
C PHE A 38 10.83 -0.62 9.57
N GLY A 39 11.67 0.41 9.56
CA GLY A 39 12.88 0.39 8.75
C GLY A 39 12.66 0.74 7.29
N GLY A 40 11.48 1.24 6.93
CA GLY A 40 11.18 1.56 5.56
C GLY A 40 11.62 2.95 5.14
N GLN A 41 11.53 3.22 3.86
CA GLN A 41 11.91 4.49 3.26
C GLN A 41 10.74 5.00 2.42
N VAL A 42 10.28 6.22 2.71
CA VAL A 42 9.24 6.85 1.91
C VAL A 42 9.92 7.54 0.74
N ILE A 43 9.63 7.08 -0.47
CA ILE A 43 10.28 7.62 -1.66
C ILE A 43 9.36 8.55 -2.45
N GLY A 44 8.09 8.63 -2.08
CA GLY A 44 7.17 9.54 -2.75
C GLY A 44 5.86 9.65 -2.02
N GLU A 45 5.11 10.70 -2.36
CA GLU A 45 3.79 10.96 -1.83
C GLU A 45 2.89 11.47 -2.93
N ALA A 46 1.61 11.24 -2.78
CA ALA A 46 0.61 11.75 -3.72
C ALA A 46 -0.65 12.09 -2.96
N GLY A 47 -1.38 13.09 -3.43
CA GLY A 47 -2.62 13.52 -2.78
C GLY A 47 -3.88 13.13 -3.54
N ASP A 48 -3.74 12.46 -4.67
CA ASP A 48 -4.88 12.03 -5.47
C ASP A 48 -4.47 10.85 -6.34
N GLY A 49 -5.48 10.23 -6.97
CA GLY A 49 -5.25 9.01 -7.75
C GLY A 49 -4.45 9.25 -9.02
N VAL A 50 -4.66 10.39 -9.67
CA VAL A 50 -3.94 10.69 -10.92
C VAL A 50 -2.45 10.81 -10.63
N THR A 51 -2.11 11.57 -9.60
CA THR A 51 -0.72 11.73 -9.19
C THR A 51 -0.13 10.40 -8.72
N ALA A 52 -0.93 9.58 -8.05
CA ALA A 52 -0.46 8.28 -7.59
C ALA A 52 -0.01 7.41 -8.76
N ILE A 53 -0.76 7.41 -9.85
CA ILE A 53 -0.41 6.61 -11.01
C ILE A 53 0.92 7.09 -11.61
N SER A 54 1.07 8.39 -11.80
CA SER A 54 2.30 8.92 -12.39
C SER A 54 3.49 8.72 -11.46
N GLU A 55 3.29 8.85 -10.15
CA GLU A 55 4.38 8.61 -9.20
C GLU A 55 4.76 7.13 -9.16
N TYR A 56 3.79 6.25 -9.28
CA TYR A 56 4.11 4.82 -9.35
C TYR A 56 4.99 4.52 -10.57
N ASP A 57 4.61 5.07 -11.72
CA ASP A 57 5.39 4.86 -12.95
C ASP A 57 6.82 5.37 -12.78
N ARG A 58 6.98 6.51 -12.13
CA ARG A 58 8.29 7.13 -11.97
C ARG A 58 9.15 6.41 -10.95
N LEU A 59 8.55 5.95 -9.86
CA LEU A 59 9.30 5.48 -8.70
C LEU A 59 9.33 3.96 -8.56
N THR A 60 8.36 3.27 -9.09
CA THR A 60 8.16 1.82 -8.93
C THR A 60 8.45 1.37 -7.50
N PRO A 61 7.64 1.84 -6.53
CA PRO A 61 7.86 1.50 -5.13
C PRO A 61 7.60 0.03 -4.84
N ASP A 62 8.05 -0.42 -3.70
CA ASP A 62 7.77 -1.80 -3.27
C ASP A 62 6.36 -1.94 -2.74
N ILE A 63 5.87 -0.93 -2.03
CA ILE A 63 4.50 -0.92 -1.49
C ILE A 63 3.90 0.45 -1.70
N VAL A 64 2.63 0.47 -2.07
CA VAL A 64 1.81 1.68 -2.07
C VAL A 64 0.81 1.58 -0.92
N LEU A 65 0.79 2.59 -0.06
CA LEU A 65 -0.27 2.74 0.93
C LEU A 65 -1.23 3.79 0.36
N MET A 66 -2.46 3.39 0.05
CA MET A 66 -3.37 4.23 -0.71
C MET A 66 -4.72 4.38 -0.04
N ASP A 67 -5.11 5.62 0.23
CA ASP A 67 -6.44 5.94 0.71
C ASP A 67 -7.47 5.62 -0.37
N ILE A 68 -8.64 5.16 0.04
CA ILE A 68 -9.70 4.83 -0.92
C ILE A 68 -10.38 6.10 -1.43
N THR A 69 -10.72 7.02 -0.54
CA THR A 69 -11.48 8.21 -0.92
C THR A 69 -10.57 9.41 -1.09
N MET A 70 -10.44 9.88 -2.33
CA MET A 70 -9.58 11.01 -2.66
C MET A 70 -10.21 11.81 -3.79
N PRO A 71 -9.85 13.12 -3.91
CA PRO A 71 -10.28 13.89 -5.06
C PRO A 71 -9.59 13.42 -6.33
N GLN A 72 -10.10 13.84 -7.46
CA GLN A 72 -9.60 13.56 -8.81
C GLN A 72 -9.88 12.13 -9.22
N MET A 73 -9.32 11.17 -8.52
CA MET A 73 -9.52 9.77 -8.84
C MET A 73 -9.46 8.99 -7.53
N GLU A 74 -10.48 8.19 -7.27
CA GLU A 74 -10.54 7.40 -6.05
C GLU A 74 -9.47 6.32 -6.06
N GLY A 75 -9.07 5.91 -4.84
CA GLY A 75 -7.98 4.98 -4.68
C GLY A 75 -8.20 3.64 -5.35
N ILE A 76 -9.45 3.14 -5.34
CA ILE A 76 -9.73 1.85 -5.97
C ILE A 76 -9.48 1.91 -7.46
N GLU A 77 -9.91 3.00 -8.10
CA GLU A 77 -9.69 3.17 -9.54
C GLU A 77 -8.19 3.32 -9.84
N ALA A 78 -7.48 4.08 -9.01
CA ALA A 78 -6.05 4.25 -9.19
C ALA A 78 -5.33 2.91 -9.02
N ALA A 79 -5.72 2.13 -8.01
CA ALA A 79 -5.13 0.82 -7.76
C ALA A 79 -5.33 -0.10 -8.96
N GLU A 80 -6.53 -0.09 -9.52
CA GLU A 80 -6.84 -0.93 -10.68
C GLU A 80 -5.94 -0.58 -11.87
N LYS A 81 -5.76 0.71 -12.11
CA LYS A 81 -4.93 1.15 -13.23
C LYS A 81 -3.46 0.82 -13.01
N ILE A 82 -2.98 1.01 -11.78
CA ILE A 82 -1.59 0.66 -11.46
C ILE A 82 -1.34 -0.82 -11.65
N VAL A 83 -2.23 -1.66 -11.14
CA VAL A 83 -2.06 -3.11 -11.24
C VAL A 83 -2.17 -3.58 -12.70
N ARG A 84 -3.04 -2.94 -13.49
CA ARG A 84 -3.16 -3.29 -14.89
C ARG A 84 -1.84 -3.09 -15.64
N ASP A 85 -1.16 -1.98 -15.35
CA ASP A 85 0.12 -1.68 -16.00
C ASP A 85 1.30 -2.34 -15.31
N HIS A 86 1.16 -2.65 -14.02
CA HIS A 86 2.22 -3.23 -13.20
C HIS A 86 1.64 -4.37 -12.37
N PRO A 87 1.49 -5.57 -12.98
CA PRO A 87 0.79 -6.66 -12.28
C PRO A 87 1.41 -7.10 -10.97
N SER A 88 2.68 -6.80 -10.74
CA SER A 88 3.35 -7.15 -9.49
C SER A 88 3.24 -6.07 -8.43
N ALA A 89 2.52 -4.98 -8.70
CA ALA A 89 2.40 -3.89 -7.73
C ALA A 89 1.76 -4.38 -6.44
N ARG A 90 2.31 -3.94 -5.31
CA ARG A 90 1.78 -4.27 -4.00
C ARG A 90 1.08 -3.05 -3.43
N ILE A 91 -0.24 -3.07 -3.45
CA ILE A 91 -1.05 -1.94 -2.97
C ILE A 91 -1.84 -2.38 -1.74
N VAL A 92 -1.67 -1.62 -0.68
CA VAL A 92 -2.43 -1.80 0.56
C VAL A 92 -3.36 -0.60 0.68
N MET A 93 -4.66 -0.87 0.69
CA MET A 93 -5.64 0.21 0.84
C MET A 93 -5.72 0.64 2.29
N VAL A 94 -5.91 1.93 2.52
CA VAL A 94 -6.10 2.49 3.86
C VAL A 94 -7.42 3.22 3.86
N SER A 95 -8.38 2.80 4.67
CA SER A 95 -9.73 3.32 4.59
C SER A 95 -10.29 3.65 5.96
N SER A 96 -10.92 4.82 6.06
CA SER A 96 -11.62 5.20 7.29
C SER A 96 -12.99 4.58 7.38
N VAL A 97 -13.49 4.03 6.28
CA VAL A 97 -14.83 3.46 6.25
C VAL A 97 -14.70 1.97 6.02
N GLY A 98 -15.15 1.21 6.99
CA GLY A 98 -15.06 -0.23 6.89
C GLY A 98 -16.18 -0.86 6.11
N TYR A 99 -16.58 -0.26 4.99
CA TYR A 99 -17.60 -0.86 4.15
C TYR A 99 -17.00 -2.07 3.44
N GLN A 100 -17.59 -3.22 3.72
CA GLN A 100 -17.11 -4.46 3.11
C GLN A 100 -17.11 -4.37 1.60
N GLU A 101 -18.09 -3.70 1.03
CA GLU A 101 -18.17 -3.57 -0.43
C GLU A 101 -16.93 -2.90 -1.01
N ASN A 102 -16.45 -1.83 -0.35
CA ASN A 102 -15.26 -1.13 -0.84
C ASN A 102 -14.01 -1.97 -0.67
N ILE A 103 -13.93 -2.71 0.41
CA ILE A 103 -12.79 -3.59 0.65
C ILE A 103 -12.77 -4.70 -0.39
N VAL A 104 -13.91 -5.35 -0.60
CA VAL A 104 -14.01 -6.42 -1.59
C VAL A 104 -13.68 -5.89 -2.97
N ALA A 105 -14.24 -4.73 -3.33
CA ALA A 105 -13.97 -4.13 -4.64
C ALA A 105 -12.48 -3.86 -4.83
N ALA A 106 -11.83 -3.34 -3.80
CA ALA A 106 -10.40 -3.05 -3.88
C ALA A 106 -9.59 -4.31 -4.11
N LEU A 107 -9.90 -5.37 -3.35
CA LEU A 107 -9.18 -6.62 -3.47
C LEU A 107 -9.43 -7.27 -4.83
N GLN A 108 -10.66 -7.19 -5.33
CA GLN A 108 -10.99 -7.75 -6.65
C GLN A 108 -10.27 -7.01 -7.77
N ARG A 109 -9.92 -5.75 -7.55
CA ARG A 109 -9.25 -4.93 -8.57
C ARG A 109 -7.75 -4.92 -8.42
N GLY A 110 -7.21 -5.71 -7.50
CA GLY A 110 -5.78 -5.95 -7.45
C GLY A 110 -5.06 -5.49 -6.20
N ALA A 111 -5.74 -4.83 -5.26
CA ALA A 111 -5.11 -4.51 -3.99
C ALA A 111 -4.78 -5.81 -3.26
N ARG A 112 -3.66 -5.83 -2.55
CA ARG A 112 -3.21 -7.04 -1.86
C ARG A 112 -3.78 -7.17 -0.46
N HIS A 113 -4.12 -6.04 0.14
CA HIS A 113 -4.61 -6.04 1.52
C HIS A 113 -5.21 -4.69 1.83
N PHE A 114 -5.73 -4.54 3.03
CA PHE A 114 -6.26 -3.26 3.46
C PHE A 114 -6.00 -3.07 4.95
N VAL A 115 -6.04 -1.81 5.39
CA VAL A 115 -5.92 -1.43 6.80
C VAL A 115 -6.98 -0.38 7.08
N GLN A 116 -7.65 -0.49 8.21
CA GLN A 116 -8.71 0.43 8.57
C GLN A 116 -8.15 1.59 9.39
N LYS A 117 -8.65 2.79 9.14
CA LYS A 117 -8.32 3.96 9.97
C LYS A 117 -9.20 3.96 11.21
N PRO A 118 -8.71 4.42 12.35
CA PRO A 118 -7.35 4.94 12.57
C PRO A 118 -6.33 3.81 12.52
N VAL A 119 -5.23 4.07 11.82
CA VAL A 119 -4.24 3.04 11.57
C VAL A 119 -3.47 2.76 12.84
N LYS A 120 -3.39 1.49 13.21
CA LYS A 120 -2.58 1.05 14.35
C LYS A 120 -1.28 0.48 13.82
N ALA A 121 -0.18 0.92 14.42
CA ALA A 121 1.14 0.53 13.93
C ALA A 121 1.31 -0.99 13.90
N GLU A 122 0.83 -1.67 14.92
CA GLU A 122 0.97 -3.13 14.99
C GLU A 122 0.23 -3.83 13.87
N VAL A 123 -0.95 -3.33 13.51
CA VAL A 123 -1.74 -3.91 12.43
C VAL A 123 -1.06 -3.65 11.09
N LEU A 124 -0.63 -2.40 10.87
CA LEU A 124 0.03 -2.05 9.62
C LEU A 124 1.30 -2.87 9.45
N TYR A 125 2.07 -3.04 10.52
CA TYR A 125 3.30 -3.80 10.49
C TYR A 125 3.05 -5.25 10.01
N GLU A 126 2.02 -5.90 10.57
CA GLU A 126 1.72 -7.28 10.18
C GLU A 126 1.26 -7.38 8.74
N VAL A 127 0.46 -6.40 8.29
CA VAL A 127 0.01 -6.38 6.90
C VAL A 127 1.20 -6.22 5.96
N ILE A 128 2.11 -5.30 6.29
CA ILE A 128 3.29 -5.07 5.46
C ILE A 128 4.15 -6.32 5.40
N LYS A 129 4.38 -6.98 6.52
CA LYS A 129 5.14 -8.21 6.53
C LYS A 129 4.51 -9.27 5.64
N TYR A 130 3.19 -9.40 5.74
CA TYR A 130 2.46 -10.35 4.94
C TYR A 130 2.62 -10.07 3.44
N VAL A 131 2.42 -8.82 3.06
CA VAL A 131 2.46 -8.43 1.66
C VAL A 131 3.87 -8.56 1.09
N MET A 132 4.89 -8.22 1.87
CA MET A 132 6.27 -8.30 1.41
C MET A 132 6.81 -9.72 1.38
N ARG A 133 6.36 -10.56 2.30
CA ARG A 133 6.81 -11.93 2.36
C ARG A 133 6.39 -12.72 1.13
N ASP A 134 5.38 -12.23 0.46
CA ASP A 134 4.59 -13.11 -0.36
C ASP A 134 4.56 -12.76 -1.81
N ASP A 135 5.71 -12.75 -2.43
CA ASP A 135 5.76 -12.62 -3.88
C ASP A 135 5.08 -13.76 -4.56
N SER A 136 5.20 -14.94 -3.99
CA SER A 136 4.57 -16.10 -4.56
C SER A 136 3.07 -16.05 -4.38
N VAL A 137 2.58 -15.28 -3.45
CA VAL A 137 1.16 -15.15 -3.25
C VAL A 137 0.47 -14.49 -4.41
N THR A 138 1.20 -13.75 -5.18
CA THR A 138 0.60 -13.21 -6.37
C THR A 138 0.01 -14.31 -7.20
N ALA A 139 0.79 -15.31 -7.44
CA ALA A 139 0.30 -16.45 -8.17
C ALA A 139 -0.73 -17.19 -7.36
N LEU A 140 -0.49 -17.28 -6.08
CA LEU A 140 -1.44 -17.91 -5.20
C LEU A 140 -2.69 -17.11 -5.10
N GLY A 141 -2.53 -15.81 -4.92
CA GLY A 141 -3.66 -14.94 -4.83
C GLY A 141 -4.52 -15.06 -6.06
N ALA A 142 -3.90 -15.11 -7.17
CA ALA A 142 -4.63 -15.34 -8.39
C ALA A 142 -5.19 -16.74 -8.39
N GLY A 143 -4.38 -17.66 -7.97
CA GLY A 143 -4.81 -19.03 -7.92
C GLY A 143 -5.78 -19.27 -6.81
N ALA A 144 -5.52 -18.70 -5.68
CA ALA A 144 -6.40 -18.90 -4.55
C ALA A 144 -7.63 -18.05 -4.69
N GLY A 145 -7.42 -16.92 -5.27
CA GLY A 145 -8.55 -16.14 -5.64
C GLY A 145 -9.35 -16.93 -6.61
N ALA A 146 -8.70 -17.81 -7.08
CA ALA A 146 -9.42 -18.76 -7.87
C ALA A 146 -10.29 -19.49 -6.92
#